data_366b7a933bcb909a3d71ce7112cda2be
#
_entry.id   366b7a933bcb909a3d71ce7112cda2be
#
_cell.length_a   1.000
_cell.length_b   1.000
_cell.length_c   1.000
_cell.angle_alpha   90.00
_cell.angle_beta   90.00
_cell.angle_gamma   90.00
#
_symmetry.space_group_name_H-M   'P 1'
#
loop_
_entity.id
_entity.type
_entity.pdbx_description
1 polymer ?
#
loop_
_entity_poly.entity_id
_entity_poly.type
_entity_poly.pdbx_seq_one_letter_code
_entity_poly.pdbx_strand_id
1 'polypeptide(L)'
;MSPTSVPAPRNSAASRKSGAATRLVLMVATRKGAWFFHGDAGRKTWKVDGPHFLGHIISHMQLDPRDGRTLLAAAKTGHLGPTIFRSANLGRTWKEASQPPAFAAPTGGLPARSVDHTFWLTPGHASERDTWYAGTSPQGLFRSEDGGVSWEPLPAVNDDASFREWMGTVQDGTPDGPKLHSVIVDPRDATHLYFAMSGGGVHESRDAGRSWSTLIKGMEVFESGDAGNPSFHDPHCVRLCPGNPDRLYQQNHFGIYRIDRAQAASGDSSGDAWQRIGRKMPKRVGDIGFPMVVHPRDPDTAWVFPMDGATVWPRTSPDGRPAAYVTRNGGRSWQRLDQGLPEAQAWWTVKRQAMTADTLASPALYLGTTSGELWIGRDEGARWSNIARHLPEIYAVEVAALA
;
A
#
# COMPACT_ATOMS: atom_id res chain seq x y z
N MET A 1 79.25 25.07 -7.44
CA MET A 1 77.92 25.44 -6.93
C MET A 1 76.87 24.56 -7.62
N SER A 2 76.43 23.51 -6.93
CA SER A 2 75.46 22.57 -7.46
C SER A 2 74.04 23.01 -6.98
N PRO A 3 72.97 22.91 -7.79
CA PRO A 3 71.64 23.26 -7.37
C PRO A 3 70.99 22.10 -6.62
N THR A 4 70.43 22.43 -5.47
CA THR A 4 69.65 21.57 -4.61
C THR A 4 68.23 21.29 -5.24
N SER A 5 67.96 20.01 -5.39
CA SER A 5 66.64 19.54 -5.83
C SER A 5 65.57 19.57 -4.70
N VAL A 6 64.42 20.22 -4.95
CA VAL A 6 63.27 20.23 -4.07
C VAL A 6 62.42 18.99 -4.37
N PRO A 7 61.97 18.20 -3.37
CA PRO A 7 61.10 17.07 -3.62
C PRO A 7 59.65 17.52 -3.83
N ALA A 8 58.95 16.89 -4.82
CA ALA A 8 57.57 17.11 -5.14
C ALA A 8 56.60 16.59 -4.01
N PRO A 9 55.44 17.21 -3.82
CA PRO A 9 54.49 16.81 -2.79
C PRO A 9 53.84 15.46 -3.13
N ARG A 10 53.83 14.56 -2.14
CA ARG A 10 53.12 13.28 -2.21
C ARG A 10 51.61 13.55 -2.24
N ASN A 11 50.96 13.13 -3.31
CA ASN A 11 49.51 13.05 -3.39
C ASN A 11 49.02 12.08 -2.31
N SER A 12 48.30 12.60 -1.31
CA SER A 12 47.54 11.81 -0.37
C SER A 12 46.34 11.20 -1.11
N ALA A 13 46.36 9.89 -1.26
CA ALA A 13 45.23 9.13 -1.75
C ALA A 13 44.01 9.40 -0.83
N ALA A 14 43.05 10.10 -1.33
CA ALA A 14 41.76 10.26 -0.65
C ALA A 14 41.16 8.87 -0.43
N SER A 15 41.04 8.48 0.81
CA SER A 15 40.31 7.31 1.25
C SER A 15 38.85 7.39 0.71
N ARG A 16 38.53 6.60 -0.31
CA ARG A 16 37.15 6.35 -0.70
C ARG A 16 36.47 5.65 0.48
N LYS A 17 35.67 6.39 1.24
CA LYS A 17 34.65 5.77 2.11
C LYS A 17 33.82 4.89 1.19
N SER A 18 33.92 3.57 1.34
CA SER A 18 33.01 2.63 0.70
C SER A 18 31.64 2.92 1.26
N GLY A 19 30.79 3.59 0.50
CA GLY A 19 29.36 3.71 0.83
C GLY A 19 28.82 2.29 1.03
N ALA A 20 28.11 2.06 2.12
CA ALA A 20 27.45 0.77 2.36
C ALA A 20 26.59 0.45 1.12
N ALA A 21 26.73 -0.79 0.61
CA ALA A 21 25.96 -1.22 -0.55
C ALA A 21 24.46 -1.25 -0.18
N THR A 22 23.62 -0.60 -0.98
CA THR A 22 22.17 -0.62 -0.79
C THR A 22 21.66 -2.05 -0.73
N ARG A 23 20.97 -2.39 0.35
CA ARG A 23 20.28 -3.67 0.55
C ARG A 23 18.80 -3.48 0.36
N LEU A 24 18.16 -4.49 -0.23
CA LEU A 24 16.71 -4.55 -0.33
C LEU A 24 16.15 -5.56 0.67
N VAL A 25 15.04 -5.24 1.27
CA VAL A 25 14.28 -6.13 2.12
C VAL A 25 12.83 -6.17 1.63
N LEU A 26 12.38 -7.34 1.16
CA LEU A 26 10.97 -7.58 0.91
C LEU A 26 10.34 -8.13 2.18
N MET A 27 9.23 -7.58 2.57
CA MET A 27 8.40 -8.01 3.69
C MET A 27 7.14 -8.64 3.11
N VAL A 28 6.96 -9.94 3.33
CA VAL A 28 5.86 -10.72 2.77
C VAL A 28 4.96 -11.18 3.89
N ALA A 29 3.78 -10.58 3.96
CA ALA A 29 2.73 -10.90 4.92
C ALA A 29 1.78 -11.95 4.34
N THR A 30 1.47 -12.98 5.10
CA THR A 30 0.69 -14.12 4.62
C THR A 30 -0.36 -14.59 5.64
N ARG A 31 -1.23 -15.49 5.18
CA ARG A 31 -2.24 -16.14 6.02
C ARG A 31 -1.66 -16.98 7.17
N LYS A 32 -0.37 -17.35 7.14
CA LYS A 32 0.24 -18.24 8.15
C LYS A 32 1.63 -17.78 8.59
N GLY A 33 1.83 -16.48 8.73
CA GLY A 33 3.10 -15.90 9.15
C GLY A 33 3.65 -14.89 8.15
N ALA A 34 4.91 -14.49 8.36
CA ALA A 34 5.61 -13.53 7.52
C ALA A 34 7.02 -14.02 7.17
N TRP A 35 7.53 -13.54 6.04
CA TRP A 35 8.88 -13.81 5.55
C TRP A 35 9.57 -12.52 5.14
N PHE A 36 10.87 -12.46 5.38
CA PHE A 36 11.74 -11.44 4.82
C PHE A 36 12.61 -12.04 3.73
N PHE A 37 12.75 -11.33 2.63
CA PHE A 37 13.68 -11.67 1.55
C PHE A 37 14.70 -10.56 1.46
N HIS A 38 15.95 -10.86 1.81
CA HIS A 38 17.06 -9.93 1.78
C HIS A 38 17.82 -10.05 0.46
N GLY A 39 17.90 -8.96 -0.27
CA GLY A 39 18.60 -8.85 -1.54
C GLY A 39 19.56 -7.68 -1.58
N ASP A 40 20.32 -7.59 -2.65
CA ASP A 40 21.15 -6.45 -3.02
C ASP A 40 20.45 -5.56 -4.07
N ALA A 41 21.06 -4.44 -4.41
CA ALA A 41 20.58 -3.55 -5.47
C ALA A 41 20.55 -4.23 -6.86
N GLY A 42 21.27 -5.32 -7.06
CA GLY A 42 21.26 -6.12 -8.30
C GLY A 42 20.04 -7.02 -8.41
N ARG A 43 19.33 -7.29 -7.30
CA ARG A 43 18.08 -8.09 -7.23
C ARG A 43 18.21 -9.50 -7.84
N LYS A 44 19.45 -10.06 -7.85
CA LYS A 44 19.71 -11.36 -8.48
C LYS A 44 19.48 -12.53 -7.54
N THR A 45 19.80 -12.35 -6.28
CA THR A 45 19.71 -13.38 -5.24
C THR A 45 18.95 -12.85 -4.04
N TRP A 46 18.21 -13.74 -3.39
CA TRP A 46 17.41 -13.43 -2.21
C TRP A 46 17.71 -14.44 -1.11
N LYS A 47 18.11 -13.94 0.05
CA LYS A 47 18.22 -14.75 1.25
C LYS A 47 16.91 -14.68 2.02
N VAL A 48 16.31 -15.83 2.26
CA VAL A 48 15.04 -15.93 3.01
C VAL A 48 15.32 -15.94 4.50
N ASP A 49 14.54 -15.17 5.25
CA ASP A 49 14.47 -15.16 6.70
C ASP A 49 13.00 -15.33 7.11
N GLY A 50 12.70 -16.36 7.84
CA GLY A 50 11.33 -16.75 8.23
C GLY A 50 11.14 -18.25 8.23
N PRO A 51 9.94 -18.73 8.65
CA PRO A 51 8.74 -17.93 8.95
C PRO A 51 8.82 -17.22 10.31
N HIS A 52 8.39 -15.97 10.34
CA HIS A 52 8.06 -15.25 11.56
C HIS A 52 6.56 -15.40 11.85
N PHE A 53 6.16 -15.46 13.12
CA PHE A 53 4.75 -15.56 13.53
C PHE A 53 4.02 -16.76 12.89
N LEU A 54 4.70 -17.90 12.74
CA LEU A 54 4.12 -19.07 12.10
C LEU A 54 2.80 -19.49 12.78
N GLY A 55 1.75 -19.64 11.96
CA GLY A 55 0.40 -19.97 12.42
C GLY A 55 -0.51 -18.76 12.62
N HIS A 56 0.02 -17.54 12.71
CA HIS A 56 -0.79 -16.32 12.78
C HIS A 56 -1.03 -15.74 11.39
N ILE A 57 -2.16 -15.07 11.21
CA ILE A 57 -2.41 -14.26 10.03
C ILE A 57 -1.65 -12.94 10.19
N ILE A 58 -0.82 -12.61 9.20
CA ILE A 58 -0.18 -11.29 9.10
C ILE A 58 -0.82 -10.57 7.92
N SER A 59 -1.56 -9.51 8.21
CA SER A 59 -2.31 -8.76 7.18
C SER A 59 -1.44 -7.73 6.47
N HIS A 60 -0.54 -7.08 7.19
CA HIS A 60 0.34 -6.04 6.66
C HIS A 60 1.61 -5.92 7.50
N MET A 61 2.70 -5.52 6.88
CA MET A 61 3.96 -5.15 7.53
C MET A 61 4.49 -3.87 6.92
N GLN A 62 5.04 -2.99 7.75
CA GLN A 62 5.57 -1.72 7.28
C GLN A 62 6.87 -1.37 8.01
N LEU A 63 7.93 -1.08 7.24
CA LEU A 63 9.15 -0.48 7.77
C LEU A 63 8.97 1.04 7.87
N ASP A 64 9.42 1.60 8.98
CA ASP A 64 9.50 3.04 9.16
C ASP A 64 10.61 3.64 8.28
N PRO A 65 10.27 4.42 7.25
CA PRO A 65 11.29 5.03 6.40
C PRO A 65 12.08 6.14 7.11
N ARG A 66 11.58 6.66 8.26
CA ARG A 66 12.19 7.76 9.01
C ARG A 66 13.42 7.32 9.81
N ASP A 67 13.46 6.06 10.26
CA ASP A 67 14.60 5.49 11.00
C ASP A 67 15.25 4.28 10.31
N GLY A 68 14.59 3.70 9.32
CA GLY A 68 15.08 2.57 8.54
C GLY A 68 15.24 1.26 9.32
N ARG A 69 14.61 1.11 10.51
CA ARG A 69 14.78 -0.05 11.38
C ARG A 69 13.55 -0.48 12.17
N THR A 70 12.63 0.43 12.46
CA THR A 70 11.37 0.12 13.15
C THR A 70 10.42 -0.54 12.18
N LEU A 71 9.91 -1.72 12.55
CA LEU A 71 8.92 -2.47 11.79
C LEU A 71 7.65 -2.64 12.63
N LEU A 72 6.51 -2.45 12.00
CA LEU A 72 5.22 -2.87 12.53
C LEU A 72 4.66 -4.01 11.71
N ALA A 73 4.01 -4.96 12.38
CA ALA A 73 3.33 -6.10 11.78
C ALA A 73 1.92 -6.22 12.34
N ALA A 74 0.93 -6.09 11.48
CA ALA A 74 -0.48 -6.28 11.83
C ALA A 74 -0.80 -7.78 11.85
N ALA A 75 -1.08 -8.31 13.02
CA ALA A 75 -1.29 -9.73 13.25
C ALA A 75 -2.71 -10.03 13.76
N LYS A 76 -3.26 -11.18 13.35
CA LYS A 76 -4.43 -11.77 13.98
C LYS A 76 -4.01 -13.12 14.55
N THR A 77 -3.93 -13.18 15.88
CA THR A 77 -3.57 -14.38 16.60
C THR A 77 -4.81 -15.22 16.90
N GLY A 78 -4.69 -16.55 16.91
CA GLY A 78 -5.85 -17.43 17.01
C GLY A 78 -6.65 -17.31 18.31
N HIS A 79 -5.96 -17.04 19.42
CA HIS A 79 -6.57 -17.02 20.76
C HIS A 79 -6.67 -15.61 21.37
N LEU A 80 -5.76 -14.70 21.00
CA LEU A 80 -5.65 -13.37 21.60
C LEU A 80 -6.27 -12.27 20.72
N GLY A 81 -6.77 -12.65 19.54
CA GLY A 81 -7.40 -11.70 18.62
C GLY A 81 -6.39 -10.85 17.82
N PRO A 82 -6.84 -9.71 17.29
CA PRO A 82 -5.99 -8.82 16.49
C PRO A 82 -5.05 -8.02 17.39
N THR A 83 -3.81 -7.86 16.91
CA THR A 83 -2.80 -7.04 17.58
C THR A 83 -1.79 -6.48 16.57
N ILE A 84 -0.89 -5.62 17.04
CA ILE A 84 0.25 -5.12 16.27
C ILE A 84 1.52 -5.50 17.01
N PHE A 85 2.46 -6.15 16.31
CA PHE A 85 3.80 -6.37 16.81
C PHE A 85 4.75 -5.30 16.30
N ARG A 86 5.63 -4.83 17.18
CA ARG A 86 6.66 -3.85 16.90
C ARG A 86 8.05 -4.44 17.06
N SER A 87 8.92 -4.21 16.10
CA SER A 87 10.36 -4.46 16.18
C SER A 87 11.13 -3.15 16.03
N ALA A 88 12.12 -2.91 16.86
CA ALA A 88 13.04 -1.76 16.77
C ALA A 88 14.40 -2.15 16.13
N ASN A 89 14.52 -3.34 15.56
CA ASN A 89 15.78 -3.91 15.10
C ASN A 89 15.63 -4.78 13.83
N LEU A 90 14.79 -4.33 12.89
CA LEU A 90 14.56 -4.99 11.59
C LEU A 90 14.04 -6.44 11.73
N GLY A 91 13.10 -6.67 12.63
CA GLY A 91 12.45 -7.96 12.78
C GLY A 91 13.22 -9.01 13.61
N ARG A 92 14.36 -8.66 14.20
CA ARG A 92 15.14 -9.62 15.02
C ARG A 92 14.43 -9.98 16.33
N THR A 93 13.78 -9.00 16.93
CA THR A 93 12.94 -9.20 18.12
C THR A 93 11.65 -8.42 17.99
N TRP A 94 10.59 -8.95 18.56
CA TRP A 94 9.26 -8.38 18.48
C TRP A 94 8.66 -8.19 19.86
N LYS A 95 7.92 -7.10 20.02
CA LYS A 95 7.08 -6.83 21.19
C LYS A 95 5.66 -6.55 20.72
N GLU A 96 4.71 -7.08 21.41
CA GLU A 96 3.29 -6.78 21.17
C GLU A 96 2.95 -5.36 21.62
N ALA A 97 2.03 -4.70 20.93
CA ALA A 97 1.45 -3.44 21.37
C ALA A 97 0.78 -3.63 22.74
N SER A 98 1.05 -2.73 23.68
CA SER A 98 0.40 -2.78 25.00
C SER A 98 -1.08 -2.45 24.96
N GLN A 99 -1.48 -1.66 23.96
CA GLN A 99 -2.85 -1.26 23.68
C GLN A 99 -3.07 -1.25 22.17
N PRO A 100 -3.44 -2.42 21.57
CA PRO A 100 -3.71 -2.50 20.13
C PRO A 100 -4.99 -1.72 19.76
N PRO A 101 -5.23 -1.46 18.44
CA PRO A 101 -6.42 -0.79 17.97
C PRO A 101 -7.70 -1.44 18.52
N ALA A 102 -8.50 -0.66 19.23
CA ALA A 102 -9.78 -1.08 19.78
C ALA A 102 -10.78 0.08 19.72
N PHE A 103 -12.02 -0.23 19.32
CA PHE A 103 -13.07 0.80 19.33
C PHE A 103 -13.42 1.19 20.77
N ALA A 104 -13.77 2.45 20.98
CA ALA A 104 -14.28 2.92 22.25
C ALA A 104 -15.58 2.19 22.63
N ALA A 105 -15.86 2.12 23.93
CA ALA A 105 -17.13 1.59 24.42
C ALA A 105 -18.28 2.38 23.79
N PRO A 106 -19.35 1.72 23.33
CA PRO A 106 -20.45 2.40 22.67
C PRO A 106 -21.18 3.33 23.65
N THR A 107 -21.55 4.50 23.15
CA THR A 107 -22.42 5.45 23.85
C THR A 107 -23.79 5.50 23.19
N GLY A 108 -24.84 5.90 23.92
CA GLY A 108 -26.15 6.16 23.34
C GLY A 108 -26.91 4.92 22.80
N GLY A 109 -26.63 3.72 23.33
CA GLY A 109 -27.33 2.48 22.92
C GLY A 109 -26.90 1.92 21.57
N LEU A 110 -25.82 2.41 20.98
CA LEU A 110 -25.26 1.87 19.75
C LEU A 110 -24.63 0.49 19.99
N PRO A 111 -24.64 -0.41 18.99
CA PRO A 111 -24.02 -1.72 19.14
C PRO A 111 -22.49 -1.61 19.31
N ALA A 112 -21.95 -2.46 20.17
CA ALA A 112 -20.49 -2.57 20.33
C ALA A 112 -19.83 -3.03 19.03
N ARG A 113 -18.66 -2.47 18.75
CA ARG A 113 -17.79 -2.86 17.63
C ARG A 113 -16.51 -3.47 18.16
N SER A 114 -16.01 -4.49 17.49
CA SER A 114 -14.69 -5.05 17.75
C SER A 114 -13.86 -5.05 16.48
N VAL A 115 -12.56 -4.79 16.61
CA VAL A 115 -11.61 -4.93 15.50
C VAL A 115 -11.44 -6.43 15.22
N ASP A 116 -11.67 -6.86 13.98
CA ASP A 116 -11.39 -8.21 13.53
C ASP A 116 -9.91 -8.37 13.17
N HIS A 117 -9.36 -7.39 12.47
CA HIS A 117 -7.92 -7.28 12.17
C HIS A 117 -7.53 -5.87 11.77
N THR A 118 -6.27 -5.51 12.02
CA THR A 118 -5.64 -4.34 11.43
C THR A 118 -5.27 -4.69 9.99
N PHE A 119 -5.76 -3.89 9.05
CA PHE A 119 -5.59 -4.16 7.62
C PHE A 119 -4.49 -3.31 6.98
N TRP A 120 -4.30 -2.08 7.47
CA TRP A 120 -3.37 -1.11 6.90
C TRP A 120 -2.54 -0.44 7.99
N LEU A 121 -1.23 -0.29 7.75
CA LEU A 121 -0.31 0.45 8.60
C LEU A 121 0.39 1.52 7.76
N THR A 122 0.46 2.75 8.26
CA THR A 122 1.18 3.86 7.59
C THR A 122 1.98 4.65 8.64
N PRO A 123 3.28 4.91 8.40
CA PRO A 123 4.03 5.87 9.20
C PRO A 123 3.43 7.27 9.05
N GLY A 124 3.47 8.07 10.12
CA GLY A 124 3.13 9.49 10.10
C GLY A 124 4.12 10.32 9.28
N HIS A 125 3.92 11.62 9.28
CA HIS A 125 4.78 12.57 8.59
C HIS A 125 6.24 12.51 9.09
N ALA A 126 7.19 12.90 8.23
CA ALA A 126 8.63 12.86 8.54
C ALA A 126 9.01 13.69 9.78
N SER A 127 8.25 14.74 10.12
CA SER A 127 8.43 15.55 11.33
C SER A 127 7.87 14.90 12.60
N GLU A 128 7.04 13.87 12.50
CA GLU A 128 6.32 13.20 13.60
C GLU A 128 6.85 11.79 13.81
N ARG A 129 8.05 11.67 14.37
CA ARG A 129 8.84 10.41 14.40
C ARG A 129 8.09 9.18 14.90
N ASP A 130 7.27 9.34 15.93
CA ASP A 130 6.61 8.22 16.60
C ASP A 130 5.14 8.07 16.20
N THR A 131 4.64 8.92 15.29
CA THR A 131 3.26 8.86 14.81
C THR A 131 3.09 7.75 13.76
N TRP A 132 2.02 6.97 13.93
CA TRP A 132 1.57 5.95 12.99
C TRP A 132 0.05 5.97 12.86
N TYR A 133 -0.45 5.48 11.73
CA TYR A 133 -1.87 5.29 11.47
C TYR A 133 -2.18 3.84 11.17
N ALA A 134 -3.34 3.37 11.61
CA ALA A 134 -3.84 2.03 11.34
C ALA A 134 -5.29 2.07 10.84
N GLY A 135 -5.53 1.42 9.69
CA GLY A 135 -6.87 1.14 9.19
C GLY A 135 -7.27 -0.30 9.52
N THR A 136 -8.52 -0.53 9.89
CA THR A 136 -8.99 -1.84 10.35
C THR A 136 -10.13 -2.42 9.53
N SER A 137 -10.44 -3.69 9.78
CA SER A 137 -11.70 -4.35 9.45
C SER A 137 -12.38 -4.76 10.78
N PRO A 138 -13.67 -4.43 10.99
CA PRO A 138 -14.45 -3.48 10.20
C PRO A 138 -13.79 -2.10 10.17
N GLN A 139 -14.29 -1.23 9.29
CA GLN A 139 -13.66 0.08 9.04
C GLN A 139 -13.48 0.86 10.34
N GLY A 140 -12.26 1.26 10.62
CA GLY A 140 -11.87 2.12 11.73
C GLY A 140 -10.51 2.74 11.45
N LEU A 141 -10.29 3.93 11.94
CA LEU A 141 -9.04 4.66 11.84
C LEU A 141 -8.46 4.91 13.23
N PHE A 142 -7.21 4.53 13.42
CA PHE A 142 -6.50 4.64 14.69
C PHE A 142 -5.16 5.34 14.49
N ARG A 143 -4.72 6.04 15.54
CA ARG A 143 -3.42 6.73 15.57
C ARG A 143 -2.62 6.26 16.78
N SER A 144 -1.32 6.09 16.58
CA SER A 144 -0.32 5.93 17.63
C SER A 144 0.60 7.14 17.63
N GLU A 145 1.03 7.60 18.79
CA GLU A 145 2.00 8.68 18.97
C GLU A 145 3.27 8.21 19.70
N ASP A 146 3.41 6.91 19.92
CA ASP A 146 4.50 6.27 20.67
C ASP A 146 5.21 5.14 19.89
N GLY A 147 5.17 5.23 18.56
CA GLY A 147 5.83 4.29 17.67
C GLY A 147 5.12 2.94 17.54
N GLY A 148 3.80 2.89 17.77
CA GLY A 148 2.99 1.69 17.63
C GLY A 148 2.87 0.85 18.91
N VAL A 149 3.19 1.41 20.07
CA VAL A 149 3.05 0.74 21.38
C VAL A 149 1.61 0.82 21.88
N SER A 150 0.98 1.97 21.73
CA SER A 150 -0.45 2.17 22.03
C SER A 150 -1.17 2.86 20.88
N TRP A 151 -2.48 2.61 20.77
CA TRP A 151 -3.30 3.07 19.66
C TRP A 151 -4.61 3.66 20.18
N GLU A 152 -4.93 4.86 19.71
CA GLU A 152 -6.17 5.57 20.03
C GLU A 152 -7.08 5.67 18.81
N PRO A 153 -8.41 5.49 18.97
CA PRO A 153 -9.35 5.69 17.89
C PRO A 153 -9.44 7.18 17.50
N LEU A 154 -9.57 7.49 16.19
CA LEU A 154 -9.89 8.83 15.74
C LEU A 154 -11.42 9.04 15.77
N PRO A 155 -11.94 9.87 16.71
CA PRO A 155 -13.39 10.01 16.92
C PRO A 155 -14.12 10.53 15.67
N ALA A 156 -13.50 11.46 14.93
CA ALA A 156 -14.08 12.04 13.71
C ALA A 156 -14.36 11.03 12.58
N VAL A 157 -13.83 9.80 12.68
CA VAL A 157 -14.18 8.68 11.79
C VAL A 157 -14.95 7.61 12.55
N ASN A 158 -14.46 7.22 13.74
CA ASN A 158 -14.98 6.05 14.42
C ASN A 158 -16.32 6.30 15.12
N ASP A 159 -16.61 7.54 15.51
CA ASP A 159 -17.80 7.93 16.28
C ASP A 159 -18.77 8.83 15.48
N ASP A 160 -18.35 9.31 14.30
CA ASP A 160 -19.21 10.12 13.43
C ASP A 160 -20.40 9.31 12.92
N ALA A 161 -21.61 9.89 13.02
CA ALA A 161 -22.85 9.21 12.69
C ALA A 161 -22.94 8.84 11.20
N SER A 162 -22.46 9.71 10.30
CA SER A 162 -22.48 9.47 8.86
C SER A 162 -21.55 8.31 8.48
N PHE A 163 -20.34 8.30 9.04
CA PHE A 163 -19.42 7.18 8.84
C PHE A 163 -19.99 5.89 9.41
N ARG A 164 -20.65 5.93 10.57
CA ARG A 164 -21.26 4.74 11.17
C ARG A 164 -22.41 4.20 10.36
N GLU A 165 -23.20 5.04 9.73
CA GLU A 165 -24.26 4.62 8.81
C GLU A 165 -23.67 3.84 7.63
N TRP A 166 -22.62 4.34 7.02
CA TRP A 166 -21.95 3.66 5.89
C TRP A 166 -21.23 2.38 6.32
N MET A 167 -20.59 2.37 7.48
CA MET A 167 -19.86 1.23 8.01
C MET A 167 -20.75 0.11 8.55
N GLY A 168 -22.01 0.40 8.82
CA GLY A 168 -22.98 -0.58 9.36
C GLY A 168 -23.54 -1.55 8.33
N THR A 169 -23.36 -1.29 7.05
CA THR A 169 -23.83 -2.17 5.98
C THR A 169 -22.91 -3.37 5.84
N VAL A 170 -23.47 -4.57 5.98
CA VAL A 170 -22.75 -5.82 5.68
C VAL A 170 -22.45 -5.82 4.18
N GLN A 171 -21.17 -5.72 3.83
CA GLN A 171 -20.75 -5.92 2.45
C GLN A 171 -20.68 -7.42 2.18
N ASP A 172 -21.70 -7.95 1.55
CA ASP A 172 -21.66 -9.30 1.03
C ASP A 172 -20.61 -9.40 -0.08
N GLY A 173 -19.76 -10.41 0.02
CA GLY A 173 -18.88 -10.81 -1.06
C GLY A 173 -17.42 -10.40 -0.96
N THR A 174 -16.97 -9.72 0.10
CA THR A 174 -15.53 -9.57 0.34
C THR A 174 -15.05 -10.62 1.34
N PRO A 175 -14.15 -11.54 0.96
CA PRO A 175 -13.69 -12.61 1.86
C PRO A 175 -13.11 -12.14 3.19
N ASP A 176 -12.63 -10.91 3.22
CA ASP A 176 -11.92 -10.32 4.36
C ASP A 176 -12.77 -9.25 5.09
N GLY A 177 -14.05 -9.11 4.76
CA GLY A 177 -14.95 -8.10 5.32
C GLY A 177 -14.67 -6.65 4.84
N PRO A 178 -15.52 -5.70 5.26
CA PRO A 178 -15.34 -4.28 4.96
C PRO A 178 -14.13 -3.71 5.70
N LYS A 179 -13.40 -2.79 5.08
CA LYS A 179 -12.13 -2.31 5.63
C LYS A 179 -11.83 -0.85 5.31
N LEU A 180 -11.11 -0.18 6.22
CA LEU A 180 -10.47 1.10 5.99
C LEU A 180 -9.02 0.84 5.59
N HIS A 181 -8.61 1.41 4.49
CA HIS A 181 -7.29 1.19 3.89
C HIS A 181 -6.75 2.45 3.21
N SER A 182 -5.58 2.33 2.58
CA SER A 182 -4.95 3.42 1.82
C SER A 182 -4.86 4.71 2.64
N VAL A 183 -4.50 4.58 3.95
CA VAL A 183 -4.18 5.76 4.76
C VAL A 183 -2.93 6.40 4.19
N ILE A 184 -3.01 7.68 3.85
CA ILE A 184 -1.94 8.44 3.20
C ILE A 184 -1.70 9.72 4.01
N VAL A 185 -0.43 10.03 4.26
CA VAL A 185 0.02 11.31 4.83
C VAL A 185 0.70 12.09 3.71
N ASP A 186 0.29 13.34 3.47
CA ASP A 186 0.98 14.20 2.51
C ASP A 186 2.42 14.46 2.98
N PRO A 187 3.44 14.15 2.18
CA PRO A 187 4.84 14.32 2.61
C PRO A 187 5.25 15.78 2.84
N ARG A 188 4.41 16.76 2.48
CA ARG A 188 4.64 18.19 2.64
C ARG A 188 3.95 18.78 3.86
N ASP A 189 2.88 18.10 4.36
CA ASP A 189 2.02 18.63 5.42
C ASP A 189 1.49 17.50 6.31
N ALA A 190 1.93 17.47 7.55
CA ALA A 190 1.50 16.49 8.56
C ALA A 190 0.00 16.53 8.86
N THR A 191 -0.66 17.66 8.58
CA THR A 191 -2.10 17.82 8.82
C THR A 191 -2.97 17.36 7.66
N HIS A 192 -2.35 17.07 6.49
CA HIS A 192 -3.06 16.68 5.29
C HIS A 192 -3.04 15.15 5.11
N LEU A 193 -4.20 14.55 5.26
CA LEU A 193 -4.38 13.10 5.27
C LEU A 193 -5.45 12.67 4.27
N TYR A 194 -5.32 11.44 3.78
CA TYR A 194 -6.36 10.76 3.04
C TYR A 194 -6.56 9.33 3.58
N PHE A 195 -7.75 8.80 3.42
CA PHE A 195 -8.00 7.37 3.51
C PHE A 195 -9.07 6.93 2.51
N ALA A 196 -9.17 5.62 2.33
CA ALA A 196 -10.22 4.99 1.54
C ALA A 196 -10.90 3.89 2.33
N MET A 197 -12.18 3.66 2.04
CA MET A 197 -12.96 2.57 2.63
C MET A 197 -13.60 1.72 1.54
N SER A 198 -13.55 0.40 1.69
CA SER A 198 -14.37 -0.50 0.89
C SER A 198 -15.84 -0.22 1.19
N GLY A 199 -16.62 0.17 0.17
CA GLY A 199 -18.00 0.61 0.33
C GLY A 199 -18.16 1.85 1.20
N GLY A 200 -17.28 2.86 0.99
CA GLY A 200 -17.31 4.09 1.76
C GLY A 200 -16.57 5.25 1.09
N GLY A 201 -15.99 5.02 -0.09
CA GLY A 201 -15.33 6.06 -0.86
C GLY A 201 -13.96 6.48 -0.35
N VAL A 202 -13.50 7.64 -0.83
CA VAL A 202 -12.23 8.28 -0.45
C VAL A 202 -12.52 9.54 0.35
N HIS A 203 -11.71 9.81 1.36
CA HIS A 203 -11.87 10.97 2.25
C HIS A 203 -10.55 11.71 2.41
N GLU A 204 -10.66 13.03 2.59
CA GLU A 204 -9.55 13.97 2.78
C GLU A 204 -9.74 14.77 4.08
N SER A 205 -8.67 14.90 4.84
CA SER A 205 -8.56 15.81 6.01
C SER A 205 -7.42 16.78 5.80
N ARG A 206 -7.61 18.02 6.23
CA ARG A 206 -6.58 19.09 6.22
C ARG A 206 -6.27 19.62 7.61
N ASP A 207 -6.70 18.91 8.64
CA ASP A 207 -6.60 19.31 10.04
C ASP A 207 -6.13 18.17 10.96
N ALA A 208 -5.27 17.29 10.43
CA ALA A 208 -4.73 16.12 11.13
C ALA A 208 -5.79 15.10 11.58
N GLY A 209 -6.85 14.93 10.78
CA GLY A 209 -7.90 13.94 11.02
C GLY A 209 -9.00 14.39 12.00
N ARG A 210 -9.07 15.70 12.34
CA ARG A 210 -10.14 16.23 13.20
C ARG A 210 -11.46 16.40 12.47
N SER A 211 -11.41 16.63 11.16
CA SER A 211 -12.58 16.62 10.27
C SER A 211 -12.23 16.02 8.91
N TRP A 212 -13.24 15.53 8.21
CA TRP A 212 -13.09 14.83 6.94
C TRP A 212 -14.14 15.29 5.94
N SER A 213 -13.71 15.43 4.69
CA SER A 213 -14.59 15.65 3.54
C SER A 213 -14.51 14.49 2.58
N THR A 214 -15.63 14.17 1.91
CA THR A 214 -15.66 13.12 0.89
C THR A 214 -14.98 13.59 -0.39
N LEU A 215 -14.21 12.70 -1.00
CA LEU A 215 -13.54 12.91 -2.29
C LEU A 215 -14.01 11.83 -3.28
N ILE A 216 -15.29 11.91 -3.70
CA ILE A 216 -15.97 10.89 -4.51
C ILE A 216 -16.45 11.39 -5.86
N LYS A 217 -16.46 12.70 -6.09
CA LYS A 217 -16.92 13.31 -7.34
C LYS A 217 -16.20 12.74 -8.56
N GLY A 218 -16.93 12.40 -9.60
CA GLY A 218 -16.39 11.86 -10.86
C GLY A 218 -16.12 10.35 -10.87
N MET A 219 -16.30 9.65 -9.74
CA MET A 219 -16.28 8.19 -9.71
C MET A 219 -17.64 7.63 -10.17
N GLU A 220 -17.60 6.51 -10.87
CA GLU A 220 -18.79 5.78 -11.28
C GLU A 220 -19.28 4.85 -10.17
N VAL A 221 -20.56 4.56 -10.17
CA VAL A 221 -21.26 3.62 -9.29
C VAL A 221 -22.13 2.68 -10.13
N PHE A 222 -22.77 1.69 -9.50
CA PHE A 222 -23.78 0.87 -10.16
C PHE A 222 -24.94 1.74 -10.67
N GLU A 223 -25.62 1.31 -11.74
CA GLU A 223 -26.73 2.03 -12.36
C GLU A 223 -27.84 2.44 -11.36
N SER A 224 -28.06 1.61 -10.35
CA SER A 224 -29.04 1.87 -9.27
C SER A 224 -28.47 2.65 -8.08
N GLY A 225 -27.18 3.04 -8.14
CA GLY A 225 -26.47 3.68 -7.03
C GLY A 225 -26.56 5.20 -7.07
N ASP A 226 -26.52 5.82 -5.89
CA ASP A 226 -26.39 7.26 -5.73
C ASP A 226 -24.91 7.66 -5.72
N ALA A 227 -24.46 8.33 -6.79
CA ALA A 227 -23.08 8.79 -6.91
C ALA A 227 -22.70 9.88 -5.89
N GLY A 228 -23.66 10.50 -5.24
CA GLY A 228 -23.45 11.45 -4.14
C GLY A 228 -23.25 10.77 -2.78
N ASN A 229 -23.58 9.50 -2.66
CA ASN A 229 -23.47 8.76 -1.41
C ASN A 229 -22.20 7.91 -1.37
N PRO A 230 -21.27 8.14 -0.41
CA PRO A 230 -20.00 7.42 -0.31
C PRO A 230 -20.13 5.90 -0.23
N SER A 231 -21.22 5.37 0.33
CA SER A 231 -21.43 3.91 0.48
C SER A 231 -21.52 3.15 -0.84
N PHE A 232 -21.82 3.83 -1.96
CA PHE A 232 -21.84 3.22 -3.29
C PHE A 232 -20.48 3.19 -3.98
N HIS A 233 -19.45 3.78 -3.36
CA HIS A 233 -18.10 3.82 -3.92
C HIS A 233 -17.20 2.79 -3.24
N ASP A 234 -16.57 1.92 -4.03
CA ASP A 234 -15.68 0.85 -3.52
C ASP A 234 -14.26 1.01 -4.06
N PRO A 235 -13.45 1.92 -3.48
CA PRO A 235 -12.04 1.99 -3.79
C PRO A 235 -11.33 0.73 -3.30
N HIS A 236 -10.44 0.19 -4.12
CA HIS A 236 -9.63 -0.97 -3.77
C HIS A 236 -8.23 -0.57 -3.29
N CYS A 237 -7.65 0.46 -3.89
CA CYS A 237 -6.33 0.97 -3.53
C CYS A 237 -6.19 2.41 -4.01
N VAL A 238 -5.76 3.31 -3.12
CA VAL A 238 -5.44 4.71 -3.46
C VAL A 238 -3.96 4.95 -3.16
N ARG A 239 -3.27 5.64 -4.05
CA ARG A 239 -1.85 5.98 -3.91
C ARG A 239 -1.62 7.44 -4.27
N LEU A 240 -0.84 8.13 -3.46
CA LEU A 240 -0.31 9.47 -3.74
C LEU A 240 1.04 9.32 -4.43
N CYS A 241 1.28 10.14 -5.47
CA CYS A 241 2.55 10.13 -6.20
C CYS A 241 3.63 10.86 -5.41
N PRO A 242 4.71 10.19 -4.97
CA PRO A 242 5.78 10.86 -4.23
C PRO A 242 6.46 11.99 -5.02
N GLY A 243 6.57 11.84 -6.35
CA GLY A 243 7.14 12.85 -7.25
C GLY A 243 6.23 14.05 -7.51
N ASN A 244 4.93 13.94 -7.23
CA ASN A 244 3.94 15.02 -7.29
C ASN A 244 2.80 14.73 -6.31
N PRO A 245 2.90 15.16 -5.05
CA PRO A 245 1.92 14.85 -4.01
C PRO A 245 0.51 15.43 -4.24
N ASP A 246 0.33 16.27 -5.25
CA ASP A 246 -1.01 16.70 -5.65
C ASP A 246 -1.73 15.67 -6.53
N ARG A 247 -1.01 14.66 -7.02
CA ARG A 247 -1.58 13.61 -7.87
C ARG A 247 -1.83 12.34 -7.09
N LEU A 248 -3.09 11.87 -7.14
CA LEU A 248 -3.46 10.54 -6.64
C LEU A 248 -3.97 9.68 -7.78
N TYR A 249 -3.69 8.39 -7.66
CA TYR A 249 -4.28 7.35 -8.48
C TYR A 249 -5.12 6.42 -7.62
N GLN A 250 -6.14 5.83 -8.24
CA GLN A 250 -7.03 4.90 -7.57
C GLN A 250 -7.35 3.71 -8.48
N GLN A 251 -7.22 2.49 -7.94
CA GLN A 251 -7.92 1.31 -8.43
C GLN A 251 -9.24 1.22 -7.68
N ASN A 252 -10.34 1.12 -8.40
CA ASN A 252 -11.68 1.08 -7.86
C ASN A 252 -12.44 -0.12 -8.48
N HIS A 253 -13.55 -0.52 -7.88
CA HIS A 253 -14.46 -1.52 -8.42
C HIS A 253 -14.93 -1.16 -9.84
N PHE A 254 -15.13 0.12 -10.11
CA PHE A 254 -15.63 0.65 -11.38
C PHE A 254 -14.53 1.21 -12.29
N GLY A 255 -13.27 0.84 -12.04
CA GLY A 255 -12.18 1.20 -12.94
C GLY A 255 -10.95 1.81 -12.30
N ILE A 256 -10.09 2.40 -13.12
CA ILE A 256 -8.87 3.07 -12.73
C ILE A 256 -9.08 4.57 -12.86
N TYR A 257 -8.73 5.33 -11.80
CA TYR A 257 -8.95 6.77 -11.76
C TYR A 257 -7.67 7.51 -11.39
N ARG A 258 -7.65 8.81 -11.75
CA ARG A 258 -6.64 9.78 -11.38
C ARG A 258 -7.31 11.09 -10.96
N ILE A 259 -6.70 11.81 -10.02
CA ILE A 259 -7.09 13.18 -9.65
C ILE A 259 -5.83 14.02 -9.45
N ASP A 260 -5.88 15.30 -9.83
CA ASP A 260 -4.82 16.30 -9.63
C ASP A 260 -5.33 17.40 -8.69
N ARG A 261 -4.98 17.31 -7.40
CA ARG A 261 -5.46 18.23 -6.35
C ARG A 261 -4.89 19.64 -6.44
N ALA A 262 -3.78 19.87 -7.18
CA ALA A 262 -3.25 21.20 -7.43
C ALA A 262 -4.27 22.15 -8.09
N GLN A 263 -5.14 21.62 -8.93
CA GLN A 263 -6.19 22.38 -9.61
C GLN A 263 -7.27 22.88 -8.63
N ALA A 264 -7.59 22.08 -7.60
CA ALA A 264 -8.53 22.51 -6.55
C ALA A 264 -7.99 23.70 -5.74
N ALA A 265 -6.69 23.75 -5.49
CA ALA A 265 -6.05 24.87 -4.78
C ALA A 265 -6.07 26.18 -5.60
N SER A 266 -6.13 26.10 -6.93
CA SER A 266 -6.26 27.25 -7.82
C SER A 266 -7.70 27.75 -8.02
N GLY A 267 -8.69 27.07 -7.40
CA GLY A 267 -10.12 27.36 -7.60
C GLY A 267 -10.74 26.72 -8.84
N ASP A 268 -9.98 25.90 -9.56
CA ASP A 268 -10.50 25.09 -10.67
C ASP A 268 -11.18 23.83 -10.12
N SER A 269 -12.48 23.71 -10.32
CA SER A 269 -13.30 22.59 -9.86
C SER A 269 -12.93 21.24 -10.49
N SER A 270 -12.07 21.20 -11.52
CA SER A 270 -11.56 19.95 -12.10
C SER A 270 -10.66 19.19 -11.12
N GLY A 271 -9.98 19.88 -10.19
CA GLY A 271 -9.18 19.28 -9.12
C GLY A 271 -9.99 18.56 -8.04
N ASP A 272 -11.32 18.67 -8.06
CA ASP A 272 -12.23 18.02 -7.12
C ASP A 272 -12.87 16.75 -7.67
N ALA A 273 -12.58 16.39 -8.93
CA ALA A 273 -13.21 15.26 -9.59
C ALA A 273 -12.21 14.24 -10.10
N TRP A 274 -12.46 12.97 -9.78
CA TRP A 274 -11.72 11.86 -10.33
C TRP A 274 -12.00 11.69 -11.83
N GLN A 275 -10.95 11.44 -12.58
CA GLN A 275 -11.00 11.15 -14.01
C GLN A 275 -10.78 9.65 -14.22
N ARG A 276 -11.73 8.94 -14.83
CA ARG A 276 -11.56 7.52 -15.19
C ARG A 276 -10.60 7.39 -16.36
N ILE A 277 -9.40 6.91 -16.06
CA ILE A 277 -8.30 6.68 -17.03
C ILE A 277 -8.25 5.22 -17.50
N GLY A 278 -8.94 4.32 -16.83
CA GLY A 278 -8.97 2.90 -17.15
C GLY A 278 -9.70 2.53 -18.44
N ARG A 279 -10.54 3.43 -18.99
CA ARG A 279 -11.25 3.21 -20.26
C ARG A 279 -10.33 2.97 -21.47
N LYS A 280 -9.03 3.27 -21.32
CA LYS A 280 -8.00 3.01 -22.33
C LYS A 280 -7.33 1.64 -22.19
N MET A 281 -7.71 0.85 -21.19
CA MET A 281 -7.31 -0.55 -21.07
C MET A 281 -7.94 -1.39 -22.19
N PRO A 282 -7.30 -2.52 -22.58
CA PRO A 282 -7.89 -3.43 -23.57
C PRO A 282 -9.26 -3.93 -23.09
N LYS A 283 -10.30 -3.80 -23.92
CA LYS A 283 -11.69 -4.15 -23.57
C LYS A 283 -11.88 -5.55 -23.01
N ARG A 284 -11.12 -6.54 -23.54
CA ARG A 284 -11.18 -7.94 -23.06
C ARG A 284 -10.57 -8.14 -21.66
N VAL A 285 -9.75 -7.20 -21.19
CA VAL A 285 -9.12 -7.23 -19.85
C VAL A 285 -9.95 -6.44 -18.87
N GLY A 286 -10.50 -5.31 -19.30
CA GLY A 286 -11.20 -4.36 -18.44
C GLY A 286 -10.23 -3.54 -17.60
N ASP A 287 -10.77 -2.79 -16.67
CA ASP A 287 -10.02 -1.88 -15.79
C ASP A 287 -10.34 -2.09 -14.30
N ILE A 288 -10.81 -3.28 -13.95
CA ILE A 288 -10.99 -3.68 -12.55
C ILE A 288 -9.76 -4.46 -12.06
N GLY A 289 -9.38 -4.23 -10.81
CA GLY A 289 -8.25 -4.89 -10.16
C GLY A 289 -8.20 -4.52 -8.67
N PHE A 290 -7.23 -5.05 -7.92
CA PHE A 290 -7.04 -4.68 -6.52
C PHE A 290 -5.85 -3.74 -6.32
N PRO A 291 -4.62 -4.07 -6.76
CA PRO A 291 -3.45 -3.26 -6.47
C PRO A 291 -3.29 -2.08 -7.43
N MET A 292 -2.72 -1.03 -6.90
CA MET A 292 -2.22 0.13 -7.63
C MET A 292 -0.82 0.46 -7.10
N VAL A 293 0.14 0.65 -7.98
CA VAL A 293 1.49 1.10 -7.67
C VAL A 293 1.80 2.34 -8.49
N VAL A 294 2.38 3.35 -7.86
CA VAL A 294 2.83 4.59 -8.52
C VAL A 294 4.34 4.64 -8.58
N HIS A 295 4.88 5.23 -9.63
CA HIS A 295 6.33 5.36 -9.76
C HIS A 295 6.87 6.36 -8.73
N PRO A 296 8.00 6.05 -8.05
CA PRO A 296 8.50 6.88 -6.95
C PRO A 296 8.94 8.31 -7.36
N ARG A 297 9.16 8.57 -8.65
CA ARG A 297 9.67 9.85 -9.16
C ARG A 297 8.89 10.42 -10.34
N ASP A 298 8.22 9.57 -11.14
CA ASP A 298 7.48 10.00 -12.33
C ASP A 298 5.97 9.93 -12.06
N PRO A 299 5.29 11.07 -11.90
CA PRO A 299 3.87 11.09 -11.59
C PRO A 299 2.96 10.63 -12.74
N ASP A 300 3.47 10.51 -13.96
CA ASP A 300 2.71 10.02 -15.09
C ASP A 300 2.79 8.49 -15.25
N THR A 301 3.63 7.82 -14.45
CA THR A 301 3.81 6.37 -14.48
C THR A 301 3.14 5.68 -13.29
N ALA A 302 2.25 4.73 -13.61
CA ALA A 302 1.58 3.88 -12.63
C ALA A 302 1.35 2.47 -13.18
N TRP A 303 1.28 1.48 -12.28
CA TRP A 303 1.04 0.07 -12.62
C TRP A 303 -0.21 -0.46 -11.92
N VAL A 304 -0.90 -1.36 -12.61
CA VAL A 304 -2.05 -2.10 -12.09
C VAL A 304 -1.88 -3.59 -12.43
N PHE A 305 -2.58 -4.44 -11.69
CA PHE A 305 -2.70 -5.85 -11.98
C PHE A 305 -4.20 -6.19 -12.12
N PRO A 306 -4.74 -6.22 -13.35
CA PRO A 306 -6.15 -6.45 -13.59
C PRO A 306 -6.60 -7.86 -13.21
N MET A 307 -7.89 -7.97 -12.91
CA MET A 307 -8.58 -9.24 -12.70
C MET A 307 -9.87 -9.27 -13.50
N ASP A 308 -10.37 -10.47 -13.80
CA ASP A 308 -11.72 -10.62 -14.33
C ASP A 308 -12.73 -10.27 -13.24
N GLY A 309 -13.37 -9.15 -13.41
CA GLY A 309 -14.40 -8.65 -12.46
C GLY A 309 -15.82 -8.88 -12.93
N ALA A 310 -16.00 -9.38 -14.18
CA ALA A 310 -17.31 -9.49 -14.80
C ALA A 310 -17.91 -10.91 -14.67
N THR A 311 -17.07 -11.94 -14.82
CA THR A 311 -17.56 -13.31 -15.02
C THR A 311 -17.15 -14.29 -13.93
N VAL A 312 -16.09 -14.01 -13.15
CA VAL A 312 -15.53 -14.96 -12.16
C VAL A 312 -15.51 -14.39 -10.74
N TRP A 313 -15.83 -15.27 -9.81
CA TRP A 313 -15.68 -15.05 -8.38
C TRP A 313 -15.07 -16.30 -7.70
N PRO A 314 -14.00 -16.19 -6.90
CA PRO A 314 -13.19 -14.99 -6.64
C PRO A 314 -12.49 -14.54 -7.91
N ARG A 315 -12.22 -13.24 -7.99
CA ARG A 315 -11.72 -12.55 -9.18
C ARG A 315 -10.28 -12.90 -9.46
N THR A 316 -10.02 -13.45 -10.62
CA THR A 316 -8.71 -14.00 -11.02
C THR A 316 -8.15 -13.29 -12.25
N SER A 317 -6.92 -13.59 -12.61
CA SER A 317 -6.31 -13.09 -13.84
C SER A 317 -7.15 -13.41 -15.07
N PRO A 318 -7.44 -12.45 -15.96
CA PRO A 318 -8.22 -12.68 -17.17
C PRO A 318 -7.64 -13.84 -18.00
N ASP A 319 -8.51 -14.78 -18.39
CA ASP A 319 -8.15 -15.97 -19.19
C ASP A 319 -7.10 -16.89 -18.54
N GLY A 320 -6.82 -16.77 -17.22
CA GLY A 320 -5.71 -17.45 -16.57
C GLY A 320 -4.33 -17.03 -17.10
N ARG A 321 -4.22 -15.81 -17.64
CA ARG A 321 -3.01 -15.22 -18.26
C ARG A 321 -2.64 -13.93 -17.53
N PRO A 322 -1.96 -14.02 -16.38
CA PRO A 322 -1.63 -12.86 -15.55
C PRO A 322 -0.76 -11.87 -16.32
N ALA A 323 -0.98 -10.59 -16.06
CA ALA A 323 -0.15 -9.51 -16.55
C ALA A 323 -0.29 -8.26 -15.68
N ALA A 324 0.81 -7.55 -15.45
CA ALA A 324 0.72 -6.17 -15.04
C ALA A 324 0.47 -5.26 -16.27
N TYR A 325 -0.08 -4.10 -16.01
CA TYR A 325 -0.21 -3.05 -17.03
C TYR A 325 0.38 -1.75 -16.50
N VAL A 326 1.05 -1.02 -17.39
CA VAL A 326 1.67 0.27 -17.06
C VAL A 326 1.08 1.38 -17.93
N THR A 327 0.81 2.52 -17.33
CA THR A 327 0.75 3.81 -18.03
C THR A 327 2.03 4.59 -17.77
N ARG A 328 2.52 5.31 -18.78
CA ARG A 328 3.67 6.24 -18.68
C ARG A 328 3.29 7.65 -19.14
N ASN A 329 2.00 7.92 -19.19
CA ASN A 329 1.44 9.18 -19.69
C ASN A 329 0.14 9.57 -18.97
N GLY A 330 0.05 9.20 -17.69
CA GLY A 330 -1.08 9.57 -16.84
C GLY A 330 -2.41 8.92 -17.24
N GLY A 331 -2.37 7.72 -17.82
CA GLY A 331 -3.57 6.97 -18.19
C GLY A 331 -4.08 7.19 -19.62
N ARG A 332 -3.36 7.93 -20.46
CA ARG A 332 -3.73 8.10 -21.88
C ARG A 332 -3.55 6.83 -22.71
N SER A 333 -2.65 5.94 -22.29
CA SER A 333 -2.48 4.60 -22.85
C SER A 333 -1.94 3.64 -21.81
N TRP A 334 -2.12 2.34 -22.05
CA TRP A 334 -1.68 1.25 -21.20
C TRP A 334 -0.91 0.20 -22.01
N GLN A 335 0.19 -0.27 -21.45
CA GLN A 335 1.04 -1.31 -22.03
C GLN A 335 0.97 -2.56 -21.15
N ARG A 336 0.81 -3.73 -21.77
CA ARG A 336 0.87 -5.04 -21.10
C ARG A 336 2.32 -5.42 -20.79
N LEU A 337 2.56 -5.94 -19.58
CA LEU A 337 3.85 -6.37 -19.06
C LEU A 337 3.71 -7.82 -18.55
N ASP A 338 4.03 -8.80 -19.36
CA ASP A 338 3.86 -10.22 -19.04
C ASP A 338 5.05 -11.11 -19.41
N GLN A 339 6.14 -10.53 -19.94
CA GLN A 339 7.31 -11.32 -20.32
C GLN A 339 7.90 -12.06 -19.11
N GLY A 340 7.83 -13.39 -19.12
CA GLY A 340 8.30 -14.28 -18.06
C GLY A 340 7.22 -14.67 -17.05
N LEU A 341 6.00 -14.10 -17.12
CA LEU A 341 4.83 -14.61 -16.41
C LEU A 341 4.25 -15.86 -17.11
N PRO A 342 3.46 -16.68 -16.40
CA PRO A 342 2.79 -17.83 -17.02
C PRO A 342 1.86 -17.40 -18.16
N GLU A 343 1.89 -18.15 -19.27
CA GLU A 343 1.10 -17.88 -20.47
C GLU A 343 -0.30 -18.51 -20.44
N ALA A 344 -0.56 -19.42 -19.49
CA ALA A 344 -1.85 -20.09 -19.33
C ALA A 344 -1.97 -20.73 -17.95
N GLN A 345 -3.19 -21.05 -17.54
CA GLN A 345 -3.54 -21.80 -16.32
C GLN A 345 -3.02 -21.17 -15.01
N ALA A 346 -2.83 -19.85 -14.99
CA ALA A 346 -2.42 -19.11 -13.80
C ALA A 346 -3.57 -18.17 -13.34
N TRP A 347 -4.50 -18.75 -12.62
CA TRP A 347 -5.72 -18.10 -12.12
C TRP A 347 -5.41 -17.34 -10.84
N TRP A 348 -4.58 -16.29 -10.94
CA TRP A 348 -4.05 -15.55 -9.80
C TRP A 348 -4.99 -14.44 -9.35
N THR A 349 -5.03 -14.23 -8.05
CA THR A 349 -5.48 -12.98 -7.45
C THR A 349 -4.29 -12.31 -6.78
N VAL A 350 -4.03 -11.05 -7.11
CA VAL A 350 -3.08 -10.18 -6.42
C VAL A 350 -3.89 -9.21 -5.57
N LYS A 351 -3.74 -9.28 -4.25
CA LYS A 351 -4.51 -8.46 -3.31
C LYS A 351 -4.06 -6.99 -3.32
N ARG A 352 -4.83 -6.12 -2.68
CA ARG A 352 -4.64 -4.65 -2.65
C ARG A 352 -3.23 -4.19 -2.27
N GLN A 353 -2.63 -4.86 -1.29
CA GLN A 353 -1.31 -4.55 -0.73
C GLN A 353 -0.24 -5.54 -1.22
N ALA A 354 -0.61 -6.48 -2.06
CA ALA A 354 0.31 -7.53 -2.53
C ALA A 354 1.10 -7.13 -3.78
N MET A 355 1.22 -5.84 -4.07
CA MET A 355 2.06 -5.31 -5.15
C MET A 355 2.72 -4.00 -4.71
N THR A 356 4.03 -3.88 -4.94
CA THR A 356 4.83 -2.71 -4.57
C THR A 356 5.97 -2.49 -5.57
N ALA A 357 6.67 -1.35 -5.46
CA ALA A 357 7.87 -1.04 -6.24
C ALA A 357 8.98 -0.52 -5.33
N ASP A 358 10.23 -0.87 -5.61
CA ASP A 358 11.36 -0.25 -4.93
C ASP A 358 11.67 1.15 -5.48
N THR A 359 12.53 1.87 -4.76
CA THR A 359 12.89 3.26 -5.07
C THR A 359 14.24 3.41 -5.78
N LEU A 360 14.85 2.30 -6.27
CA LEU A 360 16.13 2.37 -6.98
C LEU A 360 15.99 3.10 -8.31
N ALA A 361 17.11 3.42 -8.96
CA ALA A 361 17.14 4.25 -10.18
C ALA A 361 16.22 3.73 -11.30
N SER A 362 16.20 2.42 -11.55
CA SER A 362 15.18 1.75 -12.34
C SER A 362 14.36 0.89 -11.37
N PRO A 363 13.14 1.30 -11.00
CA PRO A 363 12.34 0.54 -10.06
C PRO A 363 12.04 -0.88 -10.55
N ALA A 364 12.06 -1.84 -9.63
CA ALA A 364 11.47 -3.14 -9.88
C ALA A 364 10.13 -3.24 -9.17
N LEU A 365 9.22 -3.97 -9.78
CA LEU A 365 7.93 -4.33 -9.21
C LEU A 365 8.05 -5.66 -8.46
N TYR A 366 7.30 -5.79 -7.39
CA TYR A 366 7.17 -7.04 -6.64
C TYR A 366 5.69 -7.34 -6.47
N LEU A 367 5.30 -8.59 -6.67
CA LEU A 367 3.93 -9.01 -6.42
C LEU A 367 3.86 -10.38 -5.75
N GLY A 368 2.86 -10.52 -4.89
CA GLY A 368 2.49 -11.76 -4.24
C GLY A 368 1.10 -12.22 -4.65
N THR A 369 0.91 -13.52 -4.81
CA THR A 369 -0.35 -14.09 -5.24
C THR A 369 -1.05 -14.84 -4.09
N THR A 370 -2.36 -15.00 -4.21
CA THR A 370 -3.13 -15.84 -3.29
C THR A 370 -2.78 -17.34 -3.41
N SER A 371 -2.13 -17.74 -4.49
CA SER A 371 -1.56 -19.10 -4.65
C SER A 371 -0.16 -19.27 -4.04
N GLY A 372 0.37 -18.26 -3.35
CA GLY A 372 1.62 -18.36 -2.59
C GLY A 372 2.89 -18.21 -3.42
N GLU A 373 2.81 -17.50 -4.53
CA GLU A 373 3.97 -17.18 -5.36
C GLU A 373 4.39 -15.72 -5.19
N LEU A 374 5.71 -15.48 -5.06
CA LEU A 374 6.32 -14.16 -5.01
C LEU A 374 7.12 -13.93 -6.29
N TRP A 375 6.86 -12.81 -6.95
CA TRP A 375 7.46 -12.47 -8.24
C TRP A 375 8.13 -11.11 -8.23
N ILE A 376 9.17 -10.95 -9.08
CA ILE A 376 9.82 -9.66 -9.36
C ILE A 376 9.72 -9.34 -10.85
N GLY A 377 9.28 -8.13 -11.17
CA GLY A 377 9.31 -7.52 -12.49
C GLY A 377 10.44 -6.50 -12.57
N ARG A 378 11.59 -6.89 -13.15
CA ARG A 378 12.74 -6.00 -13.36
C ARG A 378 12.47 -5.02 -14.49
N ASP A 379 13.30 -3.97 -14.55
CA ASP A 379 13.19 -2.97 -15.60
C ASP A 379 11.77 -2.39 -15.67
N GLU A 380 11.24 -1.97 -14.52
CA GLU A 380 9.87 -1.45 -14.38
C GLU A 380 8.77 -2.43 -14.81
N GLY A 381 8.98 -3.72 -14.58
CA GLY A 381 8.05 -4.78 -14.92
C GLY A 381 8.22 -5.36 -16.34
N ALA A 382 9.26 -4.96 -17.09
CA ALA A 382 9.48 -5.47 -18.44
C ALA A 382 9.82 -6.97 -18.47
N ARG A 383 10.45 -7.50 -17.39
CA ARG A 383 10.83 -8.91 -17.29
C ARG A 383 10.53 -9.47 -15.91
N TRP A 384 9.71 -10.50 -15.89
CA TRP A 384 9.28 -11.15 -14.65
C TRP A 384 10.06 -12.43 -14.38
N SER A 385 10.34 -12.67 -13.12
CA SER A 385 10.87 -13.94 -12.63
C SER A 385 10.33 -14.26 -11.24
N ASN A 386 10.20 -15.55 -10.96
CA ASN A 386 9.73 -16.00 -9.65
C ASN A 386 10.85 -15.88 -8.61
N ILE A 387 10.53 -15.38 -7.42
CA ILE A 387 11.42 -15.32 -6.25
C ILE A 387 11.20 -16.52 -5.35
N ALA A 388 9.92 -16.84 -5.07
CA ALA A 388 9.54 -17.92 -4.18
C ALA A 388 8.20 -18.53 -4.59
N ARG A 389 8.03 -19.82 -4.27
CA ARG A 389 6.80 -20.59 -4.46
C ARG A 389 6.42 -21.28 -3.17
N HIS A 390 5.17 -21.73 -3.09
CA HIS A 390 4.65 -22.51 -1.98
C HIS A 390 4.62 -21.77 -0.63
N LEU A 391 4.64 -20.42 -0.66
CA LEU A 391 4.28 -19.62 0.50
C LEU A 391 2.78 -19.80 0.79
N PRO A 392 2.32 -19.57 2.02
CA PRO A 392 0.89 -19.41 2.26
C PRO A 392 0.33 -18.24 1.44
N GLU A 393 -1.00 -18.16 1.30
CA GLU A 393 -1.69 -17.04 0.64
C GLU A 393 -1.08 -15.70 1.05
N ILE A 394 -0.58 -14.94 0.07
CA ILE A 394 0.09 -13.65 0.29
C ILE A 394 -0.95 -12.54 0.37
N TYR A 395 -0.91 -11.77 1.46
CA TYR A 395 -1.81 -10.65 1.70
C TYR A 395 -1.19 -9.30 1.36
N ALA A 396 0.09 -9.13 1.71
CA ALA A 396 0.82 -7.91 1.43
C ALA A 396 2.28 -8.18 1.08
N VAL A 397 2.84 -7.32 0.24
CA VAL A 397 4.26 -7.28 -0.10
C VAL A 397 4.73 -5.84 -0.02
N GLU A 398 5.69 -5.57 0.84
CA GLU A 398 6.33 -4.27 0.96
C GLU A 398 7.83 -4.40 0.70
N VAL A 399 8.44 -3.34 0.18
CA VAL A 399 9.88 -3.31 -0.10
C VAL A 399 10.52 -2.08 0.52
N ALA A 400 11.68 -2.28 1.15
CA ALA A 400 12.50 -1.20 1.67
C ALA A 400 13.92 -1.29 1.11
N ALA A 401 14.48 -0.13 0.76
CA ALA A 401 15.89 0.04 0.45
C ALA A 401 16.62 0.55 1.70
N LEU A 402 17.59 -0.22 2.18
CA LEU A 402 18.40 0.10 3.36
C LEU A 402 19.81 0.53 2.91
N ALA A 403 20.31 1.60 3.52
CA ALA A 403 21.67 2.10 3.27
C ALA A 403 22.75 1.28 4.02
#